data_e020003ab7041602140fecf55f991cd6
#
_entry.id   e020003ab7041602140fecf55f991cd6
#
_cell.length_a   1.000
_cell.length_b   1.000
_cell.length_c   1.000
_cell.angle_alpha   90.00
_cell.angle_beta   90.00
_cell.angle_gamma   90.00
#
_symmetry.space_group_name_H-M   'P 1'
#
loop_
_entity.id
_entity.type
_entity.pdbx_description
1 polymer ?
#
loop_
_entity_poly.entity_id
_entity_poly.type
_entity_poly.pdbx_seq_one_letter_code
_entity_poly.pdbx_strand_id
1 'polypeptide(L)'
;YRASDRVSQYLIKNVIYNGSQEPDELFFRIILFKVFNRISTWEVLKKELGDITFKDYSFKKYNRILSELLENKLPIYSAAYIMASGRSIFGYERKHQNHLKLIEMMIKNKLPFKIQDSKNMERVFNLFLSYPTIGEFLAYQYATDINYSQLTNFSEMEFVKAGPGAKDGI
;
A
#
# COMPACT_ATOMS: atom_id res chain seq x y z
N TYR A 1 14.19 -5.59 12.91
CA TYR A 1 12.92 -5.02 12.86
C TYR A 1 12.49 -4.56 11.47
N ARG A 2 11.35 -3.85 11.33
CA ARG A 2 10.73 -3.64 10.00
C ARG A 2 11.67 -3.09 8.95
N ALA A 3 12.39 -2.02 9.27
CA ALA A 3 13.24 -1.36 8.29
C ALA A 3 14.41 -2.22 7.84
N SER A 4 14.73 -3.29 8.55
CA SER A 4 15.85 -4.16 8.19
C SER A 4 15.45 -5.42 7.43
N ASP A 5 14.14 -5.70 7.28
CA ASP A 5 13.76 -6.88 6.53
C ASP A 5 13.86 -6.62 5.01
N ARG A 6 13.90 -7.71 4.23
CA ARG A 6 14.15 -7.66 2.80
C ARG A 6 13.10 -6.84 2.04
N VAL A 7 11.84 -7.01 2.39
CA VAL A 7 10.74 -6.31 1.70
C VAL A 7 10.79 -4.82 2.01
N SER A 8 11.02 -4.46 3.27
CA SER A 8 11.13 -3.05 3.66
C SER A 8 12.33 -2.38 3.01
N GLN A 9 13.45 -3.08 2.89
CA GLN A 9 14.62 -2.54 2.19
C GLN A 9 14.33 -2.32 0.73
N TYR A 10 13.63 -3.26 0.10
CA TYR A 10 13.24 -3.10 -1.29
C TYR A 10 12.30 -1.91 -1.46
N LEU A 11 11.32 -1.78 -0.58
CA LEU A 11 10.39 -0.65 -0.59
C LEU A 11 11.15 0.67 -0.57
N ILE A 12 12.08 0.80 0.36
CA ILE A 12 12.82 2.05 0.52
C ILE A 12 13.67 2.34 -0.72
N LYS A 13 14.47 1.39 -1.16
CA LYS A 13 15.44 1.61 -2.25
C LYS A 13 14.80 1.68 -3.63
N ASN A 14 13.82 0.82 -3.91
CA ASN A 14 13.36 0.63 -5.27
C ASN A 14 11.97 1.20 -5.54
N VAL A 15 11.23 1.57 -4.50
CA VAL A 15 9.87 2.09 -4.65
C VAL A 15 9.80 3.55 -4.20
N ILE A 16 10.16 3.82 -2.95
CA ILE A 16 10.05 5.17 -2.40
C ILE A 16 10.94 6.17 -3.13
N TYR A 17 12.23 5.86 -3.20
CA TYR A 17 13.21 6.82 -3.74
C TYR A 17 13.54 6.61 -5.21
N ASN A 18 12.75 5.79 -5.91
CA ASN A 18 12.96 5.54 -7.33
C ASN A 18 11.79 6.11 -8.13
N GLY A 19 11.72 7.43 -8.20
CA GLY A 19 10.67 8.10 -8.95
C GLY A 19 10.32 9.46 -8.37
N SER A 20 9.24 10.04 -8.87
CA SER A 20 8.75 11.33 -8.41
C SER A 20 8.45 11.33 -6.93
N GLN A 21 8.79 12.42 -6.25
CA GLN A 21 8.49 12.59 -4.82
C GLN A 21 7.24 13.44 -4.59
N GLU A 22 6.50 13.75 -5.65
CA GLU A 22 5.20 14.42 -5.51
C GLU A 22 4.26 13.54 -4.67
N PRO A 23 3.41 14.13 -3.83
CA PRO A 23 2.59 13.34 -2.89
C PRO A 23 1.75 12.25 -3.54
N ASP A 24 1.04 12.53 -4.62
CA ASP A 24 0.22 11.52 -5.29
C ASP A 24 1.05 10.37 -5.83
N GLU A 25 2.18 10.69 -6.45
CA GLU A 25 3.05 9.70 -7.07
C GLU A 25 3.71 8.83 -6.01
N LEU A 26 4.22 9.46 -4.96
CA LEU A 26 4.90 8.75 -3.90
C LEU A 26 3.92 7.82 -3.16
N PHE A 27 2.75 8.34 -2.82
CA PHE A 27 1.71 7.56 -2.16
C PHE A 27 1.29 6.36 -3.02
N PHE A 28 1.05 6.62 -4.31
CA PHE A 28 0.62 5.57 -5.23
C PHE A 28 1.62 4.41 -5.26
N ARG A 29 2.90 4.72 -5.39
CA ARG A 29 3.92 3.67 -5.45
C ARG A 29 3.98 2.88 -4.14
N ILE A 30 3.97 3.57 -3.02
CA ILE A 30 4.09 2.90 -1.72
C ILE A 30 2.91 1.97 -1.49
N ILE A 31 1.70 2.47 -1.66
CA ILE A 31 0.51 1.68 -1.35
C ILE A 31 0.31 0.56 -2.37
N LEU A 32 0.56 0.83 -3.65
CA LEU A 32 0.50 -0.23 -4.66
C LEU A 32 1.44 -1.37 -4.31
N PHE A 33 2.67 -1.05 -3.94
CA PHE A 33 3.64 -2.07 -3.54
C PHE A 33 3.17 -2.82 -2.30
N LYS A 34 2.70 -2.09 -1.29
CA LYS A 34 2.35 -2.71 -0.01
C LYS A 34 1.05 -3.50 -0.04
N VAL A 35 0.12 -3.16 -0.91
CA VAL A 35 -1.10 -3.95 -1.07
C VAL A 35 -0.74 -5.38 -1.48
N PHE A 36 0.12 -5.55 -2.45
CA PHE A 36 0.56 -6.87 -2.87
C PHE A 36 1.68 -7.41 -1.99
N ASN A 37 2.52 -6.52 -1.49
CA ASN A 37 3.63 -6.82 -0.60
C ASN A 37 4.51 -7.96 -1.11
N ARG A 38 4.75 -7.95 -2.42
CA ARG A 38 5.48 -9.02 -3.11
C ARG A 38 6.39 -8.41 -4.17
N ILE A 39 7.69 -8.59 -4.00
CA ILE A 39 8.70 -8.00 -4.88
C ILE A 39 8.50 -8.45 -6.33
N SER A 40 8.22 -9.74 -6.55
CA SER A 40 8.06 -10.25 -7.91
C SER A 40 6.88 -9.61 -8.64
N THR A 41 5.79 -9.30 -7.93
CA THR A 41 4.64 -8.62 -8.53
C THR A 41 5.02 -7.22 -8.99
N TRP A 42 5.73 -6.49 -8.14
CA TRP A 42 6.21 -5.15 -8.50
C TRP A 42 7.12 -5.19 -9.71
N GLU A 43 8.04 -6.16 -9.74
CA GLU A 43 8.99 -6.25 -10.84
C GLU A 43 8.31 -6.59 -12.17
N VAL A 44 7.28 -7.43 -12.14
CA VAL A 44 6.51 -7.72 -13.36
C VAL A 44 5.79 -6.46 -13.84
N LEU A 45 5.14 -5.72 -12.93
CA LEU A 45 4.47 -4.48 -13.29
C LEU A 45 5.45 -3.49 -13.91
N LYS A 46 6.63 -3.35 -13.30
CA LYS A 46 7.64 -2.42 -13.79
C LYS A 46 8.17 -2.85 -15.15
N LYS A 47 8.39 -4.14 -15.35
CA LYS A 47 8.87 -4.67 -16.63
C LYS A 47 7.85 -4.41 -17.74
N GLU A 48 6.57 -4.61 -17.45
CA GLU A 48 5.50 -4.47 -18.46
C GLU A 48 5.12 -3.02 -18.75
N LEU A 49 5.18 -2.17 -17.72
CA LEU A 49 4.68 -0.81 -17.81
C LEU A 49 5.75 0.26 -17.92
N GLY A 50 7.00 -0.10 -17.62
CA GLY A 50 8.07 0.88 -17.48
C GLY A 50 7.99 1.53 -16.12
N ASP A 51 8.16 2.86 -16.06
CA ASP A 51 8.04 3.55 -14.78
C ASP A 51 6.62 3.46 -14.26
N ILE A 52 6.49 3.13 -12.98
CA ILE A 52 5.17 3.02 -12.34
C ILE A 52 4.80 4.39 -11.80
N THR A 53 3.81 5.03 -12.45
CA THR A 53 3.34 6.34 -12.07
C THR A 53 1.81 6.34 -12.00
N PHE A 54 1.28 7.18 -11.12
CA PHE A 54 -0.17 7.38 -11.08
C PHE A 54 -0.65 8.14 -12.31
N LYS A 55 0.19 9.03 -12.83
CA LYS A 55 -0.11 9.79 -14.04
C LYS A 55 -0.48 8.87 -15.20
N ASP A 56 0.25 7.76 -15.35
CA ASP A 56 0.03 6.82 -16.43
C ASP A 56 -0.80 5.59 -16.00
N TYR A 57 -1.33 5.63 -14.80
CA TYR A 57 -2.11 4.52 -14.27
C TYR A 57 -3.36 4.28 -15.13
N SER A 58 -3.62 3.00 -15.40
CA SER A 58 -4.82 2.56 -16.08
C SER A 58 -5.28 1.26 -15.42
N PHE A 59 -6.49 1.28 -14.89
CA PHE A 59 -7.07 0.08 -14.28
C PHE A 59 -7.00 -1.09 -15.27
N LYS A 60 -7.35 -0.82 -16.52
CA LYS A 60 -7.39 -1.87 -17.56
C LYS A 60 -6.02 -2.53 -17.74
N LYS A 61 -4.96 -1.73 -17.83
CA LYS A 61 -3.61 -2.27 -18.04
C LYS A 61 -3.12 -3.04 -16.83
N TYR A 62 -3.29 -2.49 -15.63
CA TYR A 62 -2.87 -3.17 -14.40
C TYR A 62 -3.64 -4.46 -14.20
N ASN A 63 -4.96 -4.42 -14.42
CA ASN A 63 -5.80 -5.60 -14.29
C ASN A 63 -5.37 -6.70 -15.28
N ARG A 64 -5.03 -6.32 -16.51
CA ARG A 64 -4.59 -7.30 -17.51
C ARG A 64 -3.34 -8.03 -17.05
N ILE A 65 -2.35 -7.27 -16.61
CA ILE A 65 -1.07 -7.85 -16.18
C ILE A 65 -1.27 -8.79 -14.98
N LEU A 66 -1.99 -8.31 -13.97
CA LEU A 66 -2.21 -9.09 -12.76
C LEU A 66 -3.07 -10.33 -13.03
N SER A 67 -4.07 -10.19 -13.90
CA SER A 67 -4.91 -11.32 -14.28
C SER A 67 -4.12 -12.38 -15.04
N GLU A 68 -3.22 -11.97 -15.93
CA GLU A 68 -2.36 -12.92 -16.65
C GLU A 68 -1.47 -13.71 -15.70
N LEU A 69 -0.93 -13.06 -14.67
CA LEU A 69 -0.14 -13.76 -13.67
C LEU A 69 -0.97 -14.83 -12.98
N LEU A 70 -2.19 -14.50 -12.58
CA LEU A 70 -3.07 -15.46 -11.92
C LEU A 70 -3.44 -16.61 -12.84
N GLU A 71 -3.72 -16.32 -14.11
CA GLU A 71 -4.08 -17.34 -15.09
C GLU A 71 -2.91 -18.30 -15.32
N ASN A 72 -1.69 -17.83 -15.16
CA ASN A 72 -0.50 -18.66 -15.24
C ASN A 72 -0.14 -19.28 -13.89
N LYS A 73 -1.06 -19.21 -12.92
CA LYS A 73 -0.93 -19.81 -11.59
C LYS A 73 0.25 -19.26 -10.79
N LEU A 74 0.59 -17.99 -11.05
CA LEU A 74 1.62 -17.29 -10.29
C LEU A 74 0.95 -16.45 -9.20
N PRO A 75 1.43 -16.52 -7.97
CA PRO A 75 0.86 -15.70 -6.91
C PRO A 75 1.21 -14.24 -7.09
N ILE A 76 0.26 -13.36 -6.76
CA ILE A 76 0.49 -11.91 -6.85
C ILE A 76 0.50 -11.24 -5.48
N TYR A 77 0.01 -11.93 -4.45
CA TYR A 77 -0.01 -11.41 -3.08
C TYR A 77 0.99 -12.14 -2.21
N SER A 78 1.52 -11.42 -1.23
CA SER A 78 2.30 -12.04 -0.16
C SER A 78 1.38 -12.93 0.69
N ALA A 79 1.95 -13.95 1.31
CA ALA A 79 1.22 -14.76 2.27
C ALA A 79 1.00 -14.01 3.60
N ALA A 80 1.74 -12.93 3.82
CA ALA A 80 1.61 -12.09 5.02
C ALA A 80 0.74 -10.88 4.72
N TYR A 81 0.15 -10.28 5.77
CA TYR A 81 -0.62 -9.04 5.68
C TYR A 81 -1.81 -9.15 4.71
N ILE A 82 -2.60 -10.21 4.91
CA ILE A 82 -3.73 -10.48 4.02
C ILE A 82 -4.83 -9.46 4.23
N MET A 83 -5.29 -8.87 3.13
CA MET A 83 -6.37 -7.90 3.11
C MET A 83 -7.66 -8.58 2.64
N ALA A 84 -8.80 -8.15 3.16
CA ALA A 84 -10.10 -8.67 2.71
C ALA A 84 -10.29 -8.39 1.24
N SER A 85 -11.12 -9.19 0.57
CA SER A 85 -11.29 -9.10 -0.88
C SER A 85 -11.92 -7.79 -1.36
N GLY A 86 -12.74 -7.14 -0.53
CA GLY A 86 -13.43 -5.91 -0.92
C GLY A 86 -14.57 -6.10 -1.91
N ARG A 87 -14.95 -7.32 -2.21
CA ARG A 87 -15.97 -7.61 -3.21
C ARG A 87 -17.33 -6.98 -2.88
N SER A 88 -17.71 -6.97 -1.63
CA SER A 88 -18.99 -6.40 -1.21
C SER A 88 -19.06 -4.89 -1.42
N ILE A 89 -17.92 -4.23 -1.53
CA ILE A 89 -17.85 -2.78 -1.65
C ILE A 89 -17.59 -2.35 -3.09
N PHE A 90 -16.62 -3.00 -3.75
CA PHE A 90 -16.23 -2.60 -5.11
C PHE A 90 -16.82 -3.48 -6.21
N GLY A 91 -17.30 -4.67 -5.87
CA GLY A 91 -18.10 -5.49 -6.79
C GLY A 91 -17.36 -6.37 -7.77
N TYR A 92 -16.05 -6.36 -7.78
CA TYR A 92 -15.29 -7.19 -8.72
C TYR A 92 -15.05 -8.59 -8.17
N GLU A 93 -14.98 -9.57 -9.09
CA GLU A 93 -14.75 -10.96 -8.72
C GLU A 93 -13.35 -11.20 -8.15
N ARG A 94 -12.35 -10.55 -8.74
CA ARG A 94 -10.98 -10.78 -8.34
C ARG A 94 -10.54 -9.74 -7.31
N LYS A 95 -9.86 -10.23 -6.29
CA LYS A 95 -9.40 -9.43 -5.16
C LYS A 95 -8.55 -8.24 -5.61
N HIS A 96 -7.64 -8.46 -6.56
CA HIS A 96 -6.75 -7.37 -6.98
C HIS A 96 -7.52 -6.25 -7.69
N GLN A 97 -8.61 -6.56 -8.35
CA GLN A 97 -9.44 -5.55 -9.00
C GLN A 97 -10.01 -4.60 -7.95
N ASN A 98 -10.52 -5.16 -6.87
CA ASN A 98 -11.09 -4.36 -5.79
C ASN A 98 -10.00 -3.53 -5.10
N HIS A 99 -8.82 -4.08 -4.93
CA HIS A 99 -7.72 -3.35 -4.28
C HIS A 99 -7.19 -2.21 -5.15
N LEU A 100 -7.18 -2.39 -6.47
CA LEU A 100 -6.86 -1.28 -7.37
C LEU A 100 -7.87 -0.16 -7.22
N LYS A 101 -9.16 -0.51 -7.13
CA LYS A 101 -10.22 0.49 -6.93
C LYS A 101 -10.09 1.19 -5.58
N LEU A 102 -9.65 0.47 -4.56
CA LEU A 102 -9.39 1.07 -3.25
C LEU A 102 -8.30 2.16 -3.36
N ILE A 103 -7.23 1.87 -4.06
CA ILE A 103 -6.15 2.84 -4.25
C ILE A 103 -6.66 4.06 -5.01
N GLU A 104 -7.44 3.84 -6.06
CA GLU A 104 -8.06 4.95 -6.80
C GLU A 104 -8.91 5.83 -5.89
N MET A 105 -9.71 5.20 -5.02
CA MET A 105 -10.55 5.92 -4.06
C MET A 105 -9.71 6.77 -3.11
N MET A 106 -8.63 6.21 -2.58
CA MET A 106 -7.75 6.93 -1.66
C MET A 106 -7.19 8.20 -2.30
N ILE A 107 -6.72 8.09 -3.54
CA ILE A 107 -6.12 9.23 -4.24
C ILE A 107 -7.20 10.25 -4.62
N LYS A 108 -8.37 9.77 -5.06
CA LYS A 108 -9.49 10.65 -5.36
C LYS A 108 -9.91 11.45 -4.15
N ASN A 109 -9.84 10.86 -2.97
CA ASN A 109 -10.20 11.51 -1.71
C ASN A 109 -9.09 12.39 -1.16
N LYS A 110 -8.00 12.57 -1.91
CA LYS A 110 -6.86 13.40 -1.52
C LYS A 110 -6.15 12.87 -0.28
N LEU A 111 -6.17 11.56 -0.07
CA LEU A 111 -5.52 10.96 1.09
C LEU A 111 -4.03 11.31 1.19
N PRO A 112 -3.24 11.32 0.10
CA PRO A 112 -1.84 11.72 0.19
C PRO A 112 -1.63 13.08 0.84
N PHE A 113 -2.47 14.06 0.49
CA PHE A 113 -2.36 15.41 1.05
C PHE A 113 -2.84 15.45 2.49
N LYS A 114 -3.87 14.69 2.84
CA LYS A 114 -4.35 14.60 4.23
C LYS A 114 -3.27 13.98 5.12
N ILE A 115 -2.55 12.99 4.61
CA ILE A 115 -1.45 12.37 5.33
C ILE A 115 -0.32 13.39 5.53
N GLN A 116 0.04 14.11 4.48
CA GLN A 116 1.10 15.11 4.54
C GLN A 116 0.78 16.21 5.55
N ASP A 117 -0.50 16.57 5.68
CA ASP A 117 -0.95 17.59 6.61
C ASP A 117 -1.17 17.05 8.03
N SER A 118 -0.97 15.77 8.24
CA SER A 118 -1.20 15.15 9.55
C SER A 118 -0.15 15.59 10.57
N LYS A 119 -0.59 15.77 11.81
CA LYS A 119 0.29 16.26 12.88
C LYS A 119 1.04 15.15 13.61
N ASN A 120 0.55 13.91 13.51
CA ASN A 120 1.18 12.78 14.21
C ASN A 120 0.81 11.48 13.52
N MET A 121 1.46 10.40 13.95
CA MET A 121 1.24 9.06 13.39
C MET A 121 -0.18 8.56 13.66
N GLU A 122 -0.74 8.90 14.80
CA GLU A 122 -2.11 8.46 15.13
C GLU A 122 -3.11 8.97 14.09
N ARG A 123 -2.94 10.21 13.65
CA ARG A 123 -3.80 10.77 12.62
C ARG A 123 -3.67 9.99 11.32
N VAL A 124 -2.46 9.66 10.90
CA VAL A 124 -2.23 8.87 9.70
C VAL A 124 -2.86 7.49 9.84
N PHE A 125 -2.67 6.85 10.99
CA PHE A 125 -3.28 5.57 11.29
C PHE A 125 -4.81 5.63 11.13
N ASN A 126 -5.44 6.64 11.72
CA ASN A 126 -6.89 6.79 11.66
C ASN A 126 -7.40 7.09 10.25
N LEU A 127 -6.62 7.82 9.46
CA LEU A 127 -6.97 8.06 8.06
C LEU A 127 -7.06 6.74 7.28
N PHE A 128 -6.05 5.87 7.43
CA PHE A 128 -6.10 4.56 6.78
C PHE A 128 -7.23 3.70 7.31
N LEU A 129 -7.43 3.73 8.63
CA LEU A 129 -8.44 2.90 9.27
C LEU A 129 -9.85 3.22 8.78
N SER A 130 -10.08 4.43 8.29
CA SER A 130 -11.39 4.83 7.79
C SER A 130 -11.76 4.19 6.45
N TYR A 131 -10.83 3.53 5.78
CA TYR A 131 -11.08 2.92 4.48
C TYR A 131 -11.56 1.48 4.61
N PRO A 132 -12.42 1.02 3.69
CA PRO A 132 -12.86 -0.37 3.71
C PRO A 132 -11.69 -1.33 3.51
N THR A 133 -11.80 -2.51 4.04
CA THR A 133 -10.80 -3.59 4.00
C THR A 133 -9.54 -3.35 4.82
N ILE A 134 -9.39 -2.18 5.42
CA ILE A 134 -8.21 -1.85 6.21
C ILE A 134 -8.56 -1.88 7.69
N GLY A 135 -8.07 -2.91 8.40
CA GLY A 135 -8.21 -3.01 9.84
C GLY A 135 -7.02 -2.36 10.55
N GLU A 136 -7.00 -2.49 11.88
CA GLU A 136 -5.97 -1.84 12.70
C GLU A 136 -4.56 -2.27 12.33
N PHE A 137 -4.36 -3.56 12.06
CA PHE A 137 -3.04 -4.07 11.73
C PHE A 137 -2.51 -3.44 10.45
N LEU A 138 -3.32 -3.45 9.39
CA LEU A 138 -2.90 -2.89 8.11
C LEU A 138 -2.76 -1.37 8.18
N ALA A 139 -3.65 -0.70 8.90
CA ALA A 139 -3.56 0.76 9.07
C ALA A 139 -2.23 1.14 9.72
N TYR A 140 -1.82 0.39 10.74
CA TYR A 140 -0.54 0.63 11.40
C TYR A 140 0.63 0.35 10.45
N GLN A 141 0.57 -0.75 9.70
CA GLN A 141 1.62 -1.10 8.75
C GLN A 141 1.77 -0.03 7.68
N TYR A 142 0.66 0.42 7.10
CA TYR A 142 0.72 1.43 6.05
C TYR A 142 1.21 2.77 6.56
N ALA A 143 0.77 3.17 7.77
CA ALA A 143 1.27 4.41 8.37
C ALA A 143 2.79 4.35 8.58
N THR A 144 3.29 3.20 9.03
CA THR A 144 4.73 3.00 9.23
C THR A 144 5.49 3.04 7.89
N ASP A 145 4.94 2.38 6.88
CA ASP A 145 5.59 2.35 5.57
C ASP A 145 5.63 3.73 4.92
N ILE A 146 4.56 4.49 5.04
CA ILE A 146 4.52 5.88 4.58
C ILE A 146 5.57 6.72 5.29
N ASN A 147 5.80 6.45 6.57
CA ASN A 147 6.75 7.24 7.36
C ASN A 147 8.21 7.00 6.97
N TYR A 148 8.50 5.98 6.15
CA TYR A 148 9.83 5.84 5.57
C TYR A 148 10.07 6.84 4.43
N SER A 149 9.02 7.48 3.94
CA SER A 149 9.09 8.45 2.85
C SER A 149 9.05 9.87 3.39
N GLN A 150 9.20 10.84 2.49
CA GLN A 150 9.12 12.23 2.89
C GLN A 150 7.68 12.76 3.04
N LEU A 151 6.66 11.91 2.84
CA LEU A 151 5.29 12.30 3.11
C LEU A 151 5.08 12.62 4.58
N THR A 152 5.72 11.85 5.45
CA THR A 152 5.70 12.12 6.89
C THR A 152 7.09 11.90 7.47
N ASN A 153 7.34 12.49 8.63
CA ASN A 153 8.64 12.37 9.30
C ASN A 153 8.42 12.34 10.80
N PHE A 154 7.63 11.39 11.27
CA PHE A 154 7.33 11.25 12.68
C PHE A 154 8.30 10.27 13.33
N SER A 155 8.55 10.48 14.62
CA SER A 155 9.31 9.50 15.39
C SER A 155 8.48 8.23 15.52
N GLU A 156 9.10 7.08 15.28
CA GLU A 156 8.43 5.80 15.47
C GLU A 156 8.06 5.57 16.94
N MET A 157 8.71 6.27 17.84
CA MET A 157 8.43 6.17 19.28
C MET A 157 7.20 6.95 19.71
N GLU A 158 6.70 7.86 18.88
CA GLU A 158 5.54 8.68 19.23
C GLU A 158 4.25 7.90 19.29
N PHE A 159 4.13 6.87 18.46
CA PHE A 159 2.89 6.11 18.35
C PHE A 159 3.20 4.66 18.12
N VAL A 160 2.91 3.83 19.13
CA VAL A 160 3.07 2.38 19.04
C VAL A 160 1.69 1.77 19.25
N LYS A 161 1.20 1.06 18.25
CA LYS A 161 -0.08 0.38 18.31
C LYS A 161 0.17 -1.11 18.44
N ALA A 162 -0.33 -1.71 19.51
CA ALA A 162 -0.17 -3.14 19.73
C ALA A 162 -0.93 -3.92 18.65
N GLY A 163 -0.34 -5.02 18.19
CA GLY A 163 -1.04 -5.93 17.29
C GLY A 163 -2.20 -6.61 18.02
N PRO A 164 -3.11 -7.27 17.29
CA PRO A 164 -4.30 -7.87 17.91
C PRO A 164 -4.00 -8.79 19.11
N GLY A 165 -3.01 -9.66 18.99
CA GLY A 165 -2.67 -10.56 20.06
C GLY A 165 -2.06 -9.88 21.27
N ALA A 166 -1.21 -8.90 21.04
CA ALA A 166 -0.58 -8.15 22.13
C ALA A 166 -1.58 -7.27 22.84
N LYS A 167 -2.55 -6.72 22.09
CA LYS A 167 -3.60 -5.88 22.64
C LYS A 167 -4.42 -6.61 23.69
N ASP A 168 -4.73 -7.88 23.43
CA ASP A 168 -5.51 -8.69 24.34
C ASP A 168 -4.73 -9.06 25.60
N GLY A 169 -3.41 -9.03 25.53
CA GLY A 169 -2.55 -9.35 26.65
C GLY A 169 -2.35 -8.22 27.64
N ILE A 170 -2.87 -7.06 27.32
CA ILE A 170 -2.78 -5.89 28.18
C ILE A 170 -4.04 -5.76 29.01
#